data_4db2b1a73a7c633ad79c721ad67ef8c5
#
_entry.id   4db2b1a73a7c633ad79c721ad67ef8c5
#
_cell.length_a   1.000
_cell.length_b   1.000
_cell.length_c   1.000
_cell.angle_alpha   90.00
_cell.angle_beta   90.00
_cell.angle_gamma   90.00
#
_symmetry.space_group_name_H-M   'P 1'
#
loop_
_entity.id
_entity.type
_entity.pdbx_description
1 polymer ?
#
loop_
_entity_poly.entity_id
_entity_poly.type
_entity_poly.pdbx_seq_one_letter_code
_entity_poly.pdbx_strand_id
1 'polypeptide(L)'
;MGVDRIICFGARRGKQATFTLLEEWAPRDRKLDRDAALAELTSRYFVGHGPATLQDFVWWSGLKVSDAKAGLALAKSRLESLNVNDQVYWLSPEISSLNTAAPTVYLLPGFDEYLLGYRDRSASLNPADAQKVQAGSNGGSPPIWATQRFLTYVINLFCRR
;
A
#
# COMPACT_ATOMS: atom_id res chain seq x y z
N MET A 1 18.41 -2.37 8.37
CA MET A 1 19.04 -1.66 9.51
C MET A 1 18.77 -0.18 9.34
N GLY A 2 18.27 0.46 10.32
CA GLY A 2 17.79 1.85 10.33
C GLY A 2 16.72 2.01 11.40
N VAL A 3 16.62 1.00 12.29
CA VAL A 3 15.55 0.88 13.27
C VAL A 3 15.53 2.09 14.22
N ASP A 4 16.69 2.69 14.47
CA ASP A 4 16.82 3.82 15.39
C ASP A 4 16.76 5.19 14.68
N ARG A 5 16.49 5.22 13.37
CA ARG A 5 16.40 6.44 12.57
C ARG A 5 17.65 7.33 12.62
N ILE A 6 18.83 6.72 12.80
CA ILE A 6 20.11 7.42 12.90
C ILE A 6 20.74 7.55 11.52
N ILE A 7 20.73 6.45 10.75
CA ILE A 7 21.33 6.39 9.41
C ILE A 7 20.34 5.92 8.36
N CYS A 8 20.56 6.35 7.12
CA CYS A 8 19.85 5.89 5.94
C CYS A 8 20.83 5.62 4.79
N PHE A 9 20.33 5.07 3.69
CA PHE A 9 21.12 5.00 2.47
C PHE A 9 21.38 6.41 1.93
N GLY A 10 22.64 6.71 1.68
CA GLY A 10 23.10 7.94 1.05
C GLY A 10 23.30 7.84 -0.45
N ALA A 11 23.93 8.85 -1.05
CA ALA A 11 24.25 8.86 -2.47
C ALA A 11 25.21 7.70 -2.82
N ARG A 12 24.91 7.01 -3.90
CA ARG A 12 25.81 5.94 -4.39
C ARG A 12 27.17 6.48 -4.83
N ARG A 13 28.24 5.80 -4.48
CA ARG A 13 29.58 6.00 -5.04
C ARG A 13 29.88 4.90 -6.07
N GLY A 14 29.62 5.19 -7.34
CA GLY A 14 29.64 4.16 -8.38
C GLY A 14 28.59 3.07 -8.12
N LYS A 15 29.02 1.81 -7.96
CA LYS A 15 28.14 0.67 -7.65
C LYS A 15 27.94 0.43 -6.15
N GLN A 16 28.69 1.14 -5.29
CA GLN A 16 28.62 0.95 -3.84
C GLN A 16 27.47 1.77 -3.22
N ALA A 17 26.70 1.10 -2.37
CA ALA A 17 25.78 1.77 -1.45
C ALA A 17 26.58 2.46 -0.35
N THR A 18 26.18 3.67 0.00
CA THR A 18 26.72 4.42 1.13
C THR A 18 25.66 4.65 2.20
N PHE A 19 26.11 5.02 3.39
CA PHE A 19 25.24 5.43 4.48
C PHE A 19 25.56 6.87 4.86
N THR A 20 24.55 7.58 5.31
CA THR A 20 24.66 8.95 5.82
C THR A 20 23.75 9.12 7.01
N LEU A 21 23.95 10.18 7.77
CA LEU A 21 23.03 10.53 8.86
C LEU A 21 21.67 10.92 8.30
N LEU A 22 20.61 10.38 8.86
CA LEU A 22 19.25 10.67 8.40
C LEU A 22 18.92 12.15 8.53
N GLU A 23 19.38 12.80 9.59
CA GLU A 23 19.14 14.24 9.83
C GLU A 23 19.81 15.15 8.80
N GLU A 24 20.97 14.74 8.29
CA GLU A 24 21.67 15.49 7.22
C GLU A 24 21.03 15.24 5.85
N TRP A 25 20.60 13.99 5.59
CA TRP A 25 20.02 13.61 4.31
C TRP A 25 18.58 14.06 4.14
N ALA A 26 17.79 13.98 5.21
CA ALA A 26 16.39 14.37 5.25
C ALA A 26 16.12 15.21 6.52
N PRO A 27 16.46 16.51 6.50
CA PRO A 27 16.17 17.39 7.63
C PRO A 27 14.68 17.39 7.94
N ARG A 28 14.36 17.27 9.20
CA ARG A 28 12.96 17.18 9.66
C ARG A 28 12.38 18.57 9.81
N ASP A 29 11.52 18.96 8.90
CA ASP A 29 10.75 20.20 9.03
C ASP A 29 9.56 20.04 9.97
N ARG A 30 9.04 18.80 10.11
CA ARG A 30 7.84 18.53 10.90
C ARG A 30 8.06 17.39 11.90
N LYS A 31 7.95 17.69 13.19
CA LYS A 31 7.89 16.68 14.26
C LYS A 31 6.42 16.31 14.49
N LEU A 32 6.09 15.05 14.27
CA LEU A 32 4.78 14.48 14.60
C LEU A 32 4.91 13.72 15.91
N ASP A 33 3.95 13.89 16.81
CA ASP A 33 3.77 12.95 17.92
C ASP A 33 3.32 11.57 17.37
N ARG A 34 3.24 10.59 18.27
CA ARG A 34 2.93 9.22 17.88
C ARG A 34 1.57 9.10 17.20
N ASP A 35 0.55 9.74 17.73
CA ASP A 35 -0.82 9.61 17.25
C ASP A 35 -0.99 10.34 15.91
N ALA A 36 -0.42 11.53 15.77
CA ALA A 36 -0.37 12.24 14.50
C ALA A 36 0.40 11.45 13.43
N ALA A 37 1.52 10.79 13.79
CA ALA A 37 2.27 9.96 12.87
C ALA A 37 1.47 8.72 12.43
N LEU A 38 0.77 8.06 13.36
CA LEU A 38 -0.10 6.93 13.04
C LEU A 38 -1.26 7.35 12.13
N ALA A 39 -1.92 8.47 12.44
CA ALA A 39 -3.01 9.00 11.62
C ALA A 39 -2.55 9.35 10.21
N GLU A 40 -1.41 9.99 10.08
CA GLU A 40 -0.82 10.38 8.80
C GLU A 40 -0.40 9.17 7.96
N LEU A 41 0.30 8.20 8.56
CA LEU A 41 0.71 6.97 7.88
C LEU A 41 -0.51 6.20 7.38
N THR A 42 -1.52 6.05 8.23
CA THR A 42 -2.76 5.34 7.90
C THR A 42 -3.52 6.05 6.77
N SER A 43 -3.66 7.37 6.86
CA SER A 43 -4.32 8.16 5.82
C SER A 43 -3.61 8.01 4.48
N ARG A 44 -2.29 8.14 4.45
CA ARG A 44 -1.49 7.99 3.21
C ARG A 44 -1.61 6.61 2.61
N TYR A 45 -1.60 5.56 3.43
CA TYR A 45 -1.79 4.21 2.93
C TYR A 45 -3.14 4.05 2.23
N PHE A 46 -4.24 4.38 2.90
CA PHE A 46 -5.58 4.19 2.32
C PHE A 46 -5.89 5.14 1.17
N VAL A 47 -5.25 6.31 1.11
CA VAL A 47 -5.35 7.21 -0.05
C VAL A 47 -4.59 6.64 -1.25
N GLY A 48 -3.43 6.04 -1.05
CA GLY A 48 -2.59 5.53 -2.14
C GLY A 48 -2.89 4.07 -2.54
N HIS A 49 -3.38 3.25 -1.60
CA HIS A 49 -3.62 1.81 -1.78
C HIS A 49 -5.10 1.42 -1.66
N GLY A 50 -5.97 2.35 -1.27
CA GLY A 50 -7.40 2.05 -1.18
C GLY A 50 -8.02 1.69 -2.54
N PRO A 51 -9.05 0.82 -2.55
CA PRO A 51 -9.69 0.17 -1.41
C PRO A 51 -8.84 -0.95 -0.80
N ALA A 52 -8.60 -0.90 0.49
CA ALA A 52 -7.79 -1.87 1.22
C ALA A 52 -8.39 -2.19 2.59
N THR A 53 -8.05 -3.33 3.15
CA THR A 53 -8.49 -3.74 4.48
C THR A 53 -7.51 -3.30 5.56
N LEU A 54 -7.94 -3.32 6.82
CA LEU A 54 -7.03 -3.13 7.94
C LEU A 54 -5.90 -4.19 7.96
N GLN A 55 -6.17 -5.41 7.51
CA GLN A 55 -5.18 -6.47 7.47
C GLN A 55 -4.10 -6.22 6.42
N ASP A 56 -4.47 -5.61 5.29
CA ASP A 56 -3.53 -5.19 4.27
C ASP A 56 -2.61 -4.09 4.82
N PHE A 57 -3.17 -3.11 5.53
CA PHE A 57 -2.37 -2.07 6.18
C PHE A 57 -1.40 -2.63 7.23
N VAL A 58 -1.85 -3.57 8.07
CA VAL A 58 -0.98 -4.28 9.03
C VAL A 58 0.16 -5.01 8.31
N TRP A 59 -0.17 -5.72 7.24
CA TRP A 59 0.80 -6.44 6.42
C TRP A 59 1.86 -5.50 5.82
N TRP A 60 1.41 -4.44 5.18
CA TRP A 60 2.27 -3.47 4.49
C TRP A 60 3.14 -2.67 5.46
N SER A 61 2.55 -2.17 6.55
CA SER A 61 3.25 -1.29 7.49
C SER A 61 4.16 -2.03 8.49
N GLY A 62 3.92 -3.33 8.72
CA GLY A 62 4.56 -4.08 9.80
C GLY A 62 4.16 -3.64 11.20
N LEU A 63 3.14 -2.80 11.35
CA LEU A 63 2.64 -2.35 12.64
C LEU A 63 1.94 -3.48 13.40
N LYS A 64 1.92 -3.36 14.72
CA LYS A 64 1.02 -4.18 15.55
C LYS A 64 -0.43 -3.86 15.20
N VAL A 65 -1.31 -4.87 15.27
CA VAL A 65 -2.74 -4.69 14.99
C VAL A 65 -3.38 -3.60 15.86
N SER A 66 -2.95 -3.47 17.12
CA SER A 66 -3.41 -2.41 18.04
C SER A 66 -3.09 -1.02 17.51
N ASP A 67 -1.87 -0.82 16.99
CA ASP A 67 -1.40 0.45 16.46
C ASP A 67 -2.09 0.79 15.13
N ALA A 68 -2.27 -0.20 14.27
CA ALA A 68 -3.01 -0.02 13.03
C ALA A 68 -4.48 0.34 13.29
N LYS A 69 -5.13 -0.28 14.27
CA LYS A 69 -6.49 0.08 14.71
C LYS A 69 -6.56 1.51 15.26
N ALA A 70 -5.59 1.90 16.09
CA ALA A 70 -5.51 3.26 16.61
C ALA A 70 -5.33 4.28 15.48
N GLY A 71 -4.40 4.03 14.55
CA GLY A 71 -4.20 4.86 13.37
C GLY A 71 -5.45 5.00 12.51
N LEU A 72 -6.16 3.89 12.28
CA LEU A 72 -7.42 3.90 11.52
C LEU A 72 -8.51 4.71 12.24
N ALA A 73 -8.64 4.57 13.55
CA ALA A 73 -9.61 5.36 14.32
C ALA A 73 -9.33 6.87 14.20
N LEU A 74 -8.06 7.27 14.25
CA LEU A 74 -7.64 8.66 14.09
C LEU A 74 -7.79 9.20 12.67
N ALA A 75 -7.62 8.35 11.65
CA ALA A 75 -7.73 8.73 10.24
C ALA A 75 -9.16 8.61 9.69
N LYS A 76 -10.08 8.00 10.42
CA LYS A 76 -11.42 7.59 9.95
C LYS A 76 -12.25 8.73 9.33
N SER A 77 -12.13 9.95 9.85
CA SER A 77 -12.86 11.12 9.33
C SER A 77 -12.41 11.55 7.92
N ARG A 78 -11.27 11.07 7.45
CA ARG A 78 -10.71 11.38 6.12
C ARG A 78 -10.91 10.23 5.11
N LEU A 79 -11.53 9.15 5.53
CA LEU A 79 -11.66 7.93 4.75
C LEU A 79 -13.14 7.53 4.64
N GLU A 80 -13.48 6.89 3.55
CA GLU A 80 -14.74 6.18 3.37
C GLU A 80 -14.56 4.69 3.61
N SER A 81 -15.63 4.01 3.96
CA SER A 81 -15.64 2.56 4.13
C SER A 81 -16.70 1.89 3.27
N LEU A 82 -16.33 0.72 2.77
CA LEU A 82 -17.13 -0.11 1.90
C LEU A 82 -17.17 -1.53 2.49
N ASN A 83 -18.35 -2.12 2.61
CA ASN A 83 -18.50 -3.52 3.00
C ASN A 83 -18.71 -4.38 1.75
N VAL A 84 -17.83 -5.36 1.52
CA VAL A 84 -17.93 -6.31 0.41
C VAL A 84 -17.69 -7.71 0.97
N ASN A 85 -18.67 -8.60 0.83
CA ASN A 85 -18.59 -9.98 1.31
C ASN A 85 -18.18 -10.06 2.80
N ASP A 86 -18.82 -9.28 3.64
CA ASP A 86 -18.56 -9.18 5.09
C ASP A 86 -17.15 -8.64 5.45
N GLN A 87 -16.43 -8.10 4.49
CA GLN A 87 -15.13 -7.49 4.68
C GLN A 87 -15.20 -5.98 4.49
N VAL A 88 -14.63 -5.22 5.43
CA VAL A 88 -14.60 -3.76 5.38
C VAL A 88 -13.33 -3.28 4.70
N TYR A 89 -13.50 -2.54 3.61
CA TYR A 89 -12.45 -1.85 2.88
C TYR A 89 -12.49 -0.35 3.17
N TRP A 90 -11.34 0.26 3.20
CA TRP A 90 -11.14 1.69 3.41
C TRP A 90 -10.50 2.32 2.19
N LEU A 91 -10.93 3.53 1.84
CA LEU A 91 -10.47 4.24 0.64
C LEU A 91 -10.58 5.75 0.82
N SER A 92 -9.93 6.50 -0.08
CA SER A 92 -10.14 7.94 -0.18
C SER A 92 -11.53 8.25 -0.77
N PRO A 93 -12.24 9.27 -0.27
CA PRO A 93 -13.47 9.76 -0.89
C PRO A 93 -13.34 10.10 -2.39
N GLU A 94 -12.14 10.51 -2.81
CA GLU A 94 -11.87 10.85 -4.20
C GLU A 94 -11.93 9.64 -5.13
N ILE A 95 -11.57 8.45 -4.63
CA ILE A 95 -11.60 7.21 -5.42
C ILE A 95 -13.03 6.77 -5.73
N SER A 96 -13.97 7.00 -4.82
CA SER A 96 -15.37 6.63 -5.03
C SER A 96 -16.03 7.42 -6.17
N SER A 97 -15.46 8.55 -6.56
CA SER A 97 -15.95 9.39 -7.65
C SER A 97 -15.27 9.14 -9.01
N LEU A 98 -14.26 8.24 -9.07
CA LEU A 98 -13.55 7.98 -10.31
C LEU A 98 -14.42 7.20 -11.31
N ASN A 99 -14.64 7.79 -12.47
CA ASN A 99 -15.19 7.07 -13.63
C ASN A 99 -14.15 6.05 -14.11
N THR A 100 -14.53 4.79 -14.19
CA THR A 100 -13.67 3.74 -14.75
C THR A 100 -13.41 4.00 -16.22
N ALA A 101 -12.20 4.43 -16.55
CA ALA A 101 -11.74 4.46 -17.93
C ALA A 101 -11.70 3.04 -18.53
N ALA A 102 -11.60 2.94 -19.85
CA ALA A 102 -11.44 1.66 -20.55
C ALA A 102 -10.28 0.85 -19.95
N PRO A 103 -10.37 -0.49 -19.94
CA PRO A 103 -9.33 -1.33 -19.34
C PRO A 103 -7.98 -1.06 -20.00
N THR A 104 -7.03 -0.61 -19.20
CA THR A 104 -5.66 -0.33 -19.62
C THR A 104 -4.75 -1.44 -19.10
N VAL A 105 -3.83 -1.90 -19.91
CA VAL A 105 -2.83 -2.90 -19.53
C VAL A 105 -1.56 -2.20 -19.13
N TYR A 106 -1.04 -2.52 -17.95
CA TYR A 106 0.23 -2.02 -17.44
C TYR A 106 1.22 -3.15 -17.29
N LEU A 107 2.47 -2.90 -17.67
CA LEU A 107 3.61 -3.76 -17.36
C LEU A 107 4.25 -3.23 -16.08
N LEU A 108 4.10 -3.99 -14.99
CA LEU A 108 4.63 -3.62 -13.69
C LEU A 108 5.99 -4.29 -13.44
N PRO A 109 6.93 -3.59 -12.79
CA PRO A 109 8.20 -4.19 -12.39
C PRO A 109 8.00 -5.29 -11.36
N GLY A 110 9.02 -6.13 -11.18
CA GLY A 110 9.07 -7.04 -10.04
C GLY A 110 9.02 -6.26 -8.72
N PHE A 111 8.33 -6.77 -7.73
CA PHE A 111 8.13 -6.11 -6.42
C PHE A 111 7.29 -4.81 -6.47
N ASP A 112 6.39 -4.70 -7.43
CA ASP A 112 5.47 -3.57 -7.50
C ASP A 112 4.46 -3.59 -6.34
N GLU A 113 4.19 -2.41 -5.78
CA GLU A 113 3.23 -2.22 -4.67
C GLU A 113 1.79 -2.63 -5.04
N TYR A 114 1.44 -2.67 -6.32
CA TYR A 114 0.14 -3.15 -6.80
C TYR A 114 -0.21 -4.56 -6.30
N LEU A 115 0.79 -5.41 -6.08
CA LEU A 115 0.61 -6.73 -5.46
C LEU A 115 1.18 -6.82 -4.05
N LEU A 116 2.31 -6.15 -3.78
CA LEU A 116 2.98 -6.26 -2.49
C LEU A 116 2.33 -5.41 -1.41
N GLY A 117 1.57 -4.41 -1.78
CA GLY A 117 0.83 -3.55 -0.85
C GLY A 117 -0.31 -4.26 -0.11
N TYR A 118 -0.66 -5.50 -0.52
CA TYR A 118 -1.83 -6.20 -0.01
C TYR A 118 -1.47 -7.59 0.53
N ARG A 119 -2.10 -7.96 1.66
CA ARG A 119 -2.06 -9.31 2.19
C ARG A 119 -2.92 -10.25 1.36
N ASP A 120 -4.15 -9.83 1.08
CA ASP A 120 -5.07 -10.54 0.19
C ASP A 120 -4.98 -9.94 -1.22
N ARG A 121 -4.52 -10.76 -2.17
CA ARG A 121 -4.32 -10.40 -3.57
C ARG A 121 -5.41 -10.93 -4.48
N SER A 122 -6.42 -11.58 -3.94
CA SER A 122 -7.47 -12.26 -4.72
C SER A 122 -8.27 -11.32 -5.63
N ALA A 123 -8.37 -10.05 -5.27
CA ALA A 123 -9.00 -9.04 -6.09
C ALA A 123 -8.18 -8.64 -7.33
N SER A 124 -6.85 -8.73 -7.26
CA SER A 124 -5.92 -8.35 -8.33
C SER A 124 -5.36 -9.53 -9.10
N LEU A 125 -5.32 -10.70 -8.48
CA LEU A 125 -4.64 -11.88 -8.98
C LEU A 125 -5.55 -13.11 -8.86
N ASN A 126 -5.78 -13.80 -9.98
CA ASN A 126 -6.49 -15.08 -9.95
C ASN A 126 -5.66 -16.09 -9.13
N PRO A 127 -6.25 -16.79 -8.15
CA PRO A 127 -5.54 -17.79 -7.35
C PRO A 127 -4.82 -18.87 -8.20
N ALA A 128 -5.37 -19.23 -9.36
CA ALA A 128 -4.75 -20.18 -10.29
C ALA A 128 -3.43 -19.66 -10.91
N ASP A 129 -3.24 -18.35 -10.92
CA ASP A 129 -2.03 -17.70 -11.46
C ASP A 129 -1.05 -17.25 -10.37
N ALA A 130 -1.43 -17.41 -9.09
CA ALA A 130 -0.63 -16.94 -7.97
C ALA A 130 0.79 -17.54 -7.96
N GLN A 131 0.94 -18.82 -8.30
CA GLN A 131 2.25 -19.47 -8.37
C GLN A 131 3.12 -18.94 -9.52
N LYS A 132 2.52 -18.49 -10.62
CA LYS A 132 3.27 -17.93 -11.77
C LYS A 132 3.89 -16.58 -11.41
N VAL A 133 3.24 -15.84 -10.53
CA VAL A 133 3.67 -14.50 -10.10
C VAL A 133 4.66 -14.57 -8.93
N GLN A 134 4.54 -15.58 -8.07
CA GLN A 134 5.39 -15.80 -6.91
C GLN A 134 6.54 -16.79 -7.17
N ALA A 135 6.79 -17.18 -8.41
CA ALA A 135 7.81 -18.13 -8.77
C ALA A 135 9.21 -17.60 -8.43
N GLY A 136 9.74 -18.05 -7.32
CA GLY A 136 11.14 -17.87 -6.93
C GLY A 136 11.33 -17.65 -5.45
N SER A 137 11.74 -18.68 -4.72
CA SER A 137 12.20 -18.60 -3.32
C SER A 137 13.44 -17.71 -3.14
N ASN A 138 14.01 -17.15 -4.20
CA ASN A 138 15.23 -16.34 -4.21
C ASN A 138 14.97 -14.85 -4.48
N GLY A 139 13.78 -14.34 -4.22
CA GLY A 139 13.51 -12.90 -4.21
C GLY A 139 13.35 -12.23 -5.57
N GLY A 140 13.34 -12.97 -6.67
CA GLY A 140 13.07 -12.42 -8.00
C GLY A 140 11.65 -12.70 -8.44
N SER A 141 10.76 -11.73 -8.29
CA SER A 141 9.44 -11.81 -8.96
C SER A 141 9.62 -11.41 -10.43
N PRO A 142 9.10 -12.19 -11.39
CA PRO A 142 9.10 -11.78 -12.79
C PRO A 142 8.24 -10.53 -12.98
N PRO A 143 8.43 -9.77 -14.07
CA PRO A 143 7.54 -8.68 -14.43
C PRO A 143 6.10 -9.16 -14.51
N ILE A 144 5.18 -8.37 -13.99
CA ILE A 144 3.77 -8.75 -13.88
C ILE A 144 2.95 -7.91 -14.86
N TRP A 145 2.09 -8.56 -15.61
CA TRP A 145 1.07 -7.89 -16.42
C TRP A 145 -0.16 -7.64 -15.53
N ALA A 146 -0.39 -6.38 -15.18
CA ALA A 146 -1.57 -5.98 -14.45
C ALA A 146 -2.58 -5.33 -15.38
N THR A 147 -3.82 -5.79 -15.33
CA THR A 147 -4.96 -5.08 -15.91
C THR A 147 -5.64 -4.29 -14.79
N GLN A 148 -6.22 -3.15 -15.10
CA GLN A 148 -6.94 -2.28 -14.17
C GLN A 148 -8.21 -2.94 -13.55
N ARG A 149 -8.18 -4.26 -13.37
CA ARG A 149 -9.32 -5.03 -12.87
C ARG A 149 -9.67 -4.74 -11.41
N PHE A 150 -8.69 -4.34 -10.59
CA PHE A 150 -8.92 -4.15 -9.17
C PHE A 150 -9.84 -2.97 -8.89
N LEU A 151 -9.52 -1.80 -9.42
CA LEU A 151 -10.41 -0.63 -9.34
C LEU A 151 -11.76 -0.91 -9.99
N THR A 152 -11.76 -1.55 -11.16
CA THR A 152 -12.99 -1.92 -11.88
C THR A 152 -13.85 -2.92 -11.11
N TYR A 153 -13.26 -3.90 -10.42
CA TYR A 153 -14.01 -4.88 -9.63
C TYR A 153 -14.67 -4.22 -8.43
N VAL A 154 -13.96 -3.42 -7.69
CA VAL A 154 -14.49 -2.73 -6.51
C VAL A 154 -15.49 -1.65 -6.90
N ILE A 155 -15.22 -0.86 -7.95
CA ILE A 155 -16.15 0.18 -8.43
C ILE A 155 -17.41 -0.45 -9.06
N ASN A 156 -17.32 -1.56 -9.79
CA ASN A 156 -18.51 -2.25 -10.30
C ASN A 156 -19.38 -2.87 -9.19
N LEU A 157 -18.81 -3.21 -8.04
CA LEU A 157 -19.57 -3.57 -6.85
C LEU A 157 -20.29 -2.35 -6.24
N PHE A 158 -19.72 -1.16 -6.39
CA PHE A 158 -20.30 0.11 -5.93
C PHE A 158 -21.44 0.58 -6.83
N CYS A 159 -21.32 0.46 -8.14
CA CYS A 159 -22.31 0.93 -9.13
C CYS A 159 -23.50 -0.02 -9.37
N ARG A 160 -23.54 -1.18 -8.72
CA ARG A 160 -24.67 -2.13 -8.83
C ARG A 160 -25.70 -2.00 -7.70
N ARG A 161 -25.73 -0.84 -7.03
CA ARG A 161 -26.85 -0.48 -6.12
C ARG A 161 -27.71 0.61 -6.70
#